data_a75e5fa7a92f000d68d79574a59c0c1c
#
_entry.id   a75e5fa7a92f000d68d79574a59c0c1c
#
_cell.length_a   1.000
_cell.length_b   1.000
_cell.length_c   1.000
_cell.angle_alpha   90.00
_cell.angle_beta   90.00
_cell.angle_gamma   90.00
#
_symmetry.space_group_name_H-M   'P 1'
#
loop_
_entity.id
_entity.type
_entity.pdbx_description
1 polymer ?
#
loop_
_entity_poly.entity_id
_entity_poly.type
_entity_poly.pdbx_seq_one_letter_code
_entity_poly.pdbx_strand_id
1 'polypeptide(L)'
;MFEQTFKNIDDILHKDAGCGTELDYIEQTSWVLFLTYLDDLEQDKETVAELTGKTYTPIIGKEYQWNVWAMPKGKDGKLDHHKGLTGDDLKDFVNKKLFPCLKKFKTDAESADTIEYKIGEIFSELKNKMQSGYTLREVINLVNELRFRTHAEKHEMSHLYEDKIKNMGNAGRNGGEYYTPRPLIRTIVKVVAPKIGNSLYDGAGGSMGFLCEGFQYLKSSKGKPENLTTKDIELIQKRTFYGKEKKGLAYIIGIMNMIF
;
A
#
# COMPACT_ATOMS: atom_id res chain seq x y z
N MET A 1 -18.35 0.87 6.36
CA MET A 1 -17.38 0.64 7.46
C MET A 1 -16.09 1.41 7.22
N PHE A 2 -15.41 1.22 6.11
CA PHE A 2 -14.14 1.88 5.78
C PHE A 2 -14.22 3.43 5.78
N GLU A 3 -15.24 4.02 5.18
CA GLU A 3 -15.42 5.47 5.10
C GLU A 3 -15.42 6.15 6.49
N GLN A 4 -16.14 5.56 7.44
CA GLN A 4 -16.17 6.09 8.81
C GLN A 4 -14.80 5.97 9.49
N THR A 5 -14.09 4.87 9.28
CA THR A 5 -12.75 4.68 9.84
C THR A 5 -11.75 5.69 9.28
N PHE A 6 -11.80 5.96 7.96
CA PHE A 6 -10.97 7.01 7.37
C PHE A 6 -11.28 8.40 7.92
N LYS A 7 -12.56 8.72 8.12
CA LYS A 7 -12.96 9.97 8.75
C LYS A 7 -12.44 10.08 10.19
N ASN A 8 -12.54 9.00 10.96
CA ASN A 8 -12.01 8.97 12.32
C ASN A 8 -10.48 9.17 12.35
N ILE A 9 -9.76 8.58 11.39
CA ILE A 9 -8.31 8.78 11.25
C ILE A 9 -7.99 10.25 10.95
N ASP A 10 -8.75 10.88 10.04
CA ASP A 10 -8.56 12.30 9.73
C ASP A 10 -8.80 13.20 10.95
N ASP A 11 -9.86 12.91 11.71
CA ASP A 11 -10.19 13.65 12.94
C ASP A 11 -9.08 13.51 14.01
N ILE A 12 -8.40 12.37 14.05
CA ILE A 12 -7.25 12.15 14.95
C ILE A 12 -6.04 12.91 14.44
N LEU A 13 -5.70 12.78 13.14
CA LEU A 13 -4.55 13.45 12.55
C LEU A 13 -4.68 14.97 12.56
N HIS A 14 -5.91 15.51 12.42
CA HIS A 14 -6.19 16.93 12.54
C HIS A 14 -5.77 17.53 13.89
N LYS A 15 -5.75 16.74 14.95
CA LYS A 15 -5.34 17.17 16.29
C LYS A 15 -3.83 17.08 16.51
N ASP A 16 -3.09 16.43 15.60
CA ASP A 16 -1.64 16.30 15.73
C ASP A 16 -0.92 17.50 15.11
N ALA A 17 -0.05 18.12 15.89
CA ALA A 17 0.67 19.32 15.48
C ALA A 17 1.60 19.12 14.25
N GLY A 18 1.93 17.90 13.93
CA GLY A 18 2.76 17.56 12.76
C GLY A 18 1.97 17.36 11.48
N CYS A 19 0.63 17.32 11.54
CA CYS A 19 -0.27 17.07 10.43
C CYS A 19 -1.17 18.29 10.21
N GLY A 20 -0.74 19.23 9.35
CA GLY A 20 -1.43 20.49 9.13
C GLY A 20 -2.37 20.54 7.93
N THR A 21 -2.33 19.55 7.06
CA THR A 21 -3.06 19.53 5.79
C THR A 21 -3.70 18.17 5.53
N GLU A 22 -4.78 18.16 4.73
CA GLU A 22 -5.39 16.89 4.25
C GLU A 22 -4.38 16.00 3.51
N LEU A 23 -3.39 16.61 2.86
CA LEU A 23 -2.30 15.91 2.21
C LEU A 23 -1.46 15.13 3.22
N ASP A 24 -1.19 15.73 4.39
CA ASP A 24 -0.49 15.06 5.48
C ASP A 24 -1.29 13.87 5.99
N TYR A 25 -2.63 14.02 6.13
CA TYR A 25 -3.48 12.92 6.61
C TYR A 25 -3.43 11.72 5.67
N ILE A 26 -3.46 11.96 4.36
CA ILE A 26 -3.34 10.88 3.38
C ILE A 26 -1.96 10.26 3.42
N GLU A 27 -0.91 11.06 3.42
CA GLU A 27 0.47 10.55 3.48
C GLU A 27 0.68 9.68 4.74
N GLN A 28 0.21 10.15 5.90
CA GLN A 28 0.37 9.41 7.15
C GLN A 28 -0.48 8.13 7.19
N THR A 29 -1.72 8.20 6.73
CA THR A 29 -2.59 7.02 6.63
C THR A 29 -2.02 5.99 5.65
N SER A 30 -1.44 6.45 4.53
CA SER A 30 -0.92 5.60 3.46
C SER A 30 0.17 4.65 3.92
N TRP A 31 1.19 5.14 4.61
CA TRP A 31 2.30 4.28 5.01
C TRP A 31 1.88 3.29 6.10
N VAL A 32 0.95 3.66 6.99
CA VAL A 32 0.41 2.73 7.99
C VAL A 32 -0.37 1.61 7.30
N LEU A 33 -1.27 1.96 6.36
CA LEU A 33 -2.01 1.00 5.54
C LEU A 33 -1.07 0.08 4.75
N PHE A 34 -0.03 0.64 4.14
CA PHE A 34 0.94 -0.12 3.37
C PHE A 34 1.63 -1.18 4.22
N LEU A 35 2.09 -0.83 5.41
CA LEU A 35 2.77 -1.79 6.29
C LEU A 35 1.83 -2.89 6.79
N THR A 36 0.59 -2.55 7.11
CA THR A 36 -0.44 -3.53 7.50
C THR A 36 -0.70 -4.52 6.35
N TYR A 37 -0.86 -3.99 5.13
CA TYR A 37 -1.10 -4.84 3.97
C TYR A 37 0.12 -5.71 3.61
N LEU A 38 1.31 -5.16 3.74
CA LEU A 38 2.54 -5.92 3.47
C LEU A 38 2.68 -7.09 4.44
N ASP A 39 2.33 -6.89 5.70
CA ASP A 39 2.31 -7.97 6.71
C ASP A 39 1.27 -9.05 6.35
N ASP A 40 0.07 -8.67 5.96
CA ASP A 40 -0.97 -9.61 5.49
C ASP A 40 -0.49 -10.41 4.26
N LEU A 41 0.15 -9.74 3.29
CA LEU A 41 0.69 -10.38 2.09
C LEU A 41 1.81 -11.38 2.42
N GLU A 42 2.67 -11.05 3.36
CA GLU A 42 3.75 -11.93 3.81
C GLU A 42 3.19 -13.15 4.55
N GLN A 43 2.20 -12.96 5.42
CA GLN A 43 1.51 -14.06 6.11
C GLN A 43 0.82 -15.02 5.12
N ASP A 44 0.17 -14.48 4.08
CA ASP A 44 -0.44 -15.30 3.01
C ASP A 44 0.63 -16.14 2.29
N LYS A 45 1.77 -15.53 1.94
CA LYS A 45 2.89 -16.23 1.27
C LYS A 45 3.53 -17.30 2.17
N GLU A 46 3.71 -16.99 3.45
CA GLU A 46 4.22 -17.95 4.44
C GLU A 46 3.29 -19.15 4.56
N THR A 47 1.98 -18.90 4.70
CA THR A 47 0.95 -19.97 4.76
C THR A 47 0.97 -20.84 3.50
N VAL A 48 1.06 -20.25 2.31
CA VAL A 48 1.13 -21.00 1.05
C VAL A 48 2.42 -21.82 0.98
N ALA A 49 3.54 -21.27 1.43
CA ALA A 49 4.82 -21.99 1.46
C ALA A 49 4.76 -23.20 2.40
N GLU A 50 4.20 -23.03 3.60
CA GLU A 50 4.01 -24.14 4.55
C GLU A 50 3.12 -25.25 3.96
N LEU A 51 1.98 -24.89 3.36
CA LEU A 51 1.06 -25.84 2.71
C LEU A 51 1.70 -26.59 1.53
N THR A 52 2.67 -25.98 0.86
CA THR A 52 3.38 -26.57 -0.28
C THR A 52 4.72 -27.21 0.09
N GLY A 53 5.06 -27.26 1.38
CA GLY A 53 6.32 -27.82 1.87
C GLY A 53 7.57 -27.02 1.46
N LYS A 54 7.41 -25.73 1.20
CA LYS A 54 8.49 -24.78 0.86
C LYS A 54 8.80 -23.87 2.04
N THR A 55 10.01 -23.33 2.06
CA THR A 55 10.39 -22.28 2.99
C THR A 55 10.10 -20.90 2.38
N TYR A 56 9.61 -19.98 3.19
CA TYR A 56 9.45 -18.57 2.83
C TYR A 56 10.40 -17.72 3.68
N THR A 57 11.06 -16.78 3.04
CA THR A 57 11.88 -15.78 3.73
C THR A 57 11.14 -14.44 3.67
N PRO A 58 10.69 -13.90 4.80
CA PRO A 58 10.00 -12.61 4.83
C PRO A 58 10.90 -11.48 4.31
N ILE A 59 10.28 -10.54 3.58
CA ILE A 59 10.94 -9.33 3.08
C ILE A 59 11.35 -8.44 4.25
N ILE A 60 10.46 -8.32 5.24
CA ILE A 60 10.71 -7.51 6.44
C ILE A 60 11.27 -8.38 7.55
N GLY A 61 12.42 -8.00 8.09
CA GLY A 61 13.02 -8.67 9.23
C GLY A 61 12.09 -8.77 10.43
N LYS A 62 12.15 -9.87 11.17
CA LYS A 62 11.19 -10.24 12.23
C LYS A 62 10.87 -9.12 13.22
N GLU A 63 11.88 -8.34 13.61
CA GLU A 63 11.71 -7.24 14.57
C GLU A 63 10.88 -6.07 14.03
N TYR A 64 10.75 -5.96 12.69
CA TYR A 64 10.01 -4.91 11.99
C TYR A 64 8.66 -5.39 11.45
N GLN A 65 8.28 -6.65 11.66
CA GLN A 65 6.98 -7.17 11.27
C GLN A 65 5.86 -6.50 12.07
N TRP A 66 4.74 -6.22 11.43
CA TRP A 66 3.60 -5.53 12.02
C TRP A 66 3.08 -6.18 13.31
N ASN A 67 3.03 -7.51 13.32
CA ASN A 67 2.61 -8.30 14.47
C ASN A 67 3.60 -8.29 15.65
N VAL A 68 4.77 -7.72 15.49
CA VAL A 68 5.80 -7.64 16.55
C VAL A 68 5.80 -6.26 17.22
N TRP A 69 5.81 -5.18 16.45
CA TRP A 69 5.92 -3.83 17.02
C TRP A 69 4.59 -3.06 17.07
N ALA A 70 3.75 -3.24 16.03
CA ALA A 70 2.49 -2.50 15.93
C ALA A 70 1.37 -3.19 16.70
N MET A 71 1.14 -4.47 16.43
CA MET A 71 0.02 -5.23 16.97
C MET A 71 0.47 -6.59 17.56
N PRO A 72 1.37 -6.57 18.58
CA PRO A 72 1.79 -7.81 19.23
C PRO A 72 0.59 -8.51 19.86
N LYS A 73 0.48 -9.82 19.61
CA LYS A 73 -0.60 -10.64 20.14
C LYS A 73 -0.17 -11.36 21.41
N GLY A 74 -1.05 -11.37 22.39
CA GLY A 74 -0.94 -12.21 23.59
C GLY A 74 -1.30 -13.67 23.28
N LYS A 75 -1.19 -14.52 24.29
CA LYS A 75 -1.57 -15.94 24.21
C LYS A 75 -3.05 -16.16 23.86
N ASP A 76 -3.89 -15.19 24.14
CA ASP A 76 -5.33 -15.17 23.85
C ASP A 76 -5.65 -14.68 22.40
N GLY A 77 -4.62 -14.36 21.61
CA GLY A 77 -4.76 -13.84 20.25
C GLY A 77 -5.16 -12.36 20.15
N LYS A 78 -5.35 -11.66 21.29
CA LYS A 78 -5.67 -10.23 21.35
C LYS A 78 -4.39 -9.40 21.44
N LEU A 79 -4.52 -8.08 21.23
CA LEU A 79 -3.41 -7.15 21.41
C LEU A 79 -2.84 -7.27 22.83
N ASP A 80 -1.55 -7.52 22.90
CA ASP A 80 -0.81 -7.48 24.16
C ASP A 80 -0.40 -6.03 24.45
N HIS A 81 -1.20 -5.34 25.22
CA HIS A 81 -0.96 -3.93 25.58
C HIS A 81 0.35 -3.72 26.37
N HIS A 82 0.93 -4.76 26.96
CA HIS A 82 2.22 -4.65 27.65
C HIS A 82 3.41 -4.68 26.69
N LYS A 83 3.22 -5.29 25.52
CA LYS A 83 4.26 -5.36 24.46
C LYS A 83 4.06 -4.33 23.36
N GLY A 84 2.84 -3.80 23.20
CA GLY A 84 2.53 -2.78 22.23
C GLY A 84 3.27 -1.49 22.55
N LEU A 85 4.08 -1.01 21.61
CA LEU A 85 4.75 0.28 21.74
C LEU A 85 3.73 1.43 21.75
N THR A 86 3.96 2.46 22.55
CA THR A 86 3.11 3.66 22.62
C THR A 86 3.93 4.89 22.97
N GLY A 87 3.34 6.08 22.87
CA GLY A 87 4.02 7.32 23.23
C GLY A 87 5.36 7.53 22.49
N ASP A 88 6.34 8.07 23.20
CA ASP A 88 7.65 8.36 22.60
C ASP A 88 8.41 7.10 22.16
N ASP A 89 8.24 5.97 22.82
CA ASP A 89 8.87 4.71 22.43
C ASP A 89 8.41 4.25 21.05
N LEU A 90 7.11 4.37 20.76
CA LEU A 90 6.56 4.06 19.44
C LEU A 90 7.08 5.03 18.37
N LYS A 91 7.05 6.31 18.65
CA LYS A 91 7.55 7.34 17.73
C LYS A 91 9.04 7.16 17.43
N ASP A 92 9.84 6.90 18.46
CA ASP A 92 11.27 6.67 18.33
C ASP A 92 11.57 5.38 17.56
N PHE A 93 10.83 4.31 17.80
CA PHE A 93 10.95 3.09 17.03
C PHE A 93 10.69 3.33 15.52
N VAL A 94 9.59 4.00 15.20
CA VAL A 94 9.25 4.31 13.80
C VAL A 94 10.30 5.20 13.15
N ASN A 95 10.71 6.29 13.81
CA ASN A 95 11.60 7.29 13.22
C ASN A 95 13.06 6.86 13.18
N LYS A 96 13.53 6.15 14.22
CA LYS A 96 14.97 5.83 14.40
C LYS A 96 15.34 4.40 14.01
N LYS A 97 14.37 3.49 13.89
CA LYS A 97 14.61 2.07 13.54
C LYS A 97 13.87 1.65 12.28
N LEU A 98 12.52 1.69 12.28
CA LEU A 98 11.70 1.16 11.19
C LEU A 98 11.95 1.90 9.87
N PHE A 99 11.76 3.21 9.80
CA PHE A 99 11.95 3.98 8.57
C PHE A 99 13.39 3.91 8.04
N PRO A 100 14.44 4.05 8.87
CA PRO A 100 15.80 3.83 8.41
C PRO A 100 16.05 2.42 7.84
N CYS A 101 15.48 1.38 8.44
CA CYS A 101 15.56 0.01 7.93
C CYS A 101 14.90 -0.11 6.55
N LEU A 102 13.66 0.37 6.41
CA LEU A 102 12.92 0.31 5.14
C LEU A 102 13.59 1.13 4.02
N LYS A 103 14.19 2.27 4.35
CA LYS A 103 14.97 3.08 3.39
C LYS A 103 16.18 2.35 2.82
N LYS A 104 16.86 1.54 3.64
CA LYS A 104 18.02 0.77 3.19
C LYS A 104 17.68 -0.23 2.10
N PHE A 105 16.43 -0.70 2.02
CA PHE A 105 16.01 -1.60 0.96
C PHE A 105 16.27 -1.06 -0.45
N LYS A 106 16.26 0.28 -0.63
CA LYS A 106 16.61 0.89 -1.92
C LYS A 106 18.06 0.64 -2.34
N THR A 107 18.98 0.59 -1.36
CA THR A 107 20.42 0.39 -1.60
C THR A 107 20.82 -1.07 -1.56
N ASP A 108 20.09 -1.88 -0.81
CA ASP A 108 20.44 -3.27 -0.52
C ASP A 108 19.78 -4.26 -1.50
N ALA A 109 18.77 -3.80 -2.25
CA ALA A 109 18.06 -4.60 -3.24
C ALA A 109 18.95 -5.01 -4.41
N GLU A 110 18.78 -6.24 -4.88
CA GLU A 110 19.54 -6.78 -6.02
C GLU A 110 19.27 -6.06 -7.35
N SER A 111 18.04 -5.57 -7.54
CA SER A 111 17.66 -4.80 -8.72
C SER A 111 16.49 -3.87 -8.45
N ALA A 112 16.28 -2.88 -9.33
CA ALA A 112 15.17 -1.93 -9.26
C ALA A 112 13.77 -2.58 -9.50
N ASP A 113 13.73 -3.80 -9.99
CA ASP A 113 12.49 -4.53 -10.26
C ASP A 113 11.98 -5.32 -9.05
N THR A 114 12.76 -5.38 -7.97
CA THR A 114 12.38 -6.10 -6.75
C THR A 114 11.40 -5.31 -5.90
N ILE A 115 10.58 -6.02 -5.11
CA ILE A 115 9.64 -5.39 -4.18
C ILE A 115 10.38 -4.65 -3.06
N GLU A 116 11.53 -5.15 -2.63
CA GLU A 116 12.41 -4.51 -1.66
C GLU A 116 12.84 -3.13 -2.14
N TYR A 117 13.30 -3.02 -3.40
CA TYR A 117 13.67 -1.74 -3.98
C TYR A 117 12.48 -0.76 -3.95
N LYS A 118 11.28 -1.21 -4.33
CA LYS A 118 10.07 -0.37 -4.34
C LYS A 118 9.68 0.10 -2.94
N ILE A 119 9.80 -0.78 -1.93
CA ILE A 119 9.62 -0.39 -0.53
C ILE A 119 10.64 0.69 -0.14
N GLY A 120 11.90 0.50 -0.49
CA GLY A 120 12.96 1.47 -0.24
C GLY A 120 12.71 2.82 -0.91
N GLU A 121 12.18 2.85 -2.13
CA GLU A 121 11.78 4.07 -2.82
C GLU A 121 10.66 4.79 -2.06
N ILE A 122 9.59 4.09 -1.68
CA ILE A 122 8.47 4.62 -0.91
C ILE A 122 8.99 5.31 0.35
N PHE A 123 9.74 4.59 1.18
CA PHE A 123 10.20 5.10 2.47
C PHE A 123 11.35 6.10 2.37
N SER A 124 11.99 6.24 1.21
CA SER A 124 12.96 7.33 0.96
C SER A 124 12.29 8.69 0.87
N GLU A 125 11.06 8.74 0.36
CA GLU A 125 10.28 9.97 0.19
C GLU A 125 9.38 10.27 1.40
N LEU A 126 8.97 9.23 2.14
CA LEU A 126 8.07 9.34 3.29
C LEU A 126 8.80 9.75 4.58
N LYS A 127 8.06 10.49 5.42
CA LYS A 127 8.44 10.80 6.79
C LYS A 127 7.23 10.62 7.70
N ASN A 128 7.45 10.10 8.88
CA ASN A 128 6.45 10.19 9.92
C ASN A 128 6.36 11.65 10.39
N LYS A 129 5.21 12.28 10.14
CA LYS A 129 4.92 13.67 10.55
C LYS A 129 4.23 13.74 11.91
N MET A 130 3.62 12.64 12.37
CA MET A 130 2.95 12.59 13.65
C MET A 130 3.95 12.87 14.78
N GLN A 131 3.67 13.91 15.55
CA GLN A 131 4.51 14.32 16.68
C GLN A 131 4.15 13.60 17.97
N SER A 132 2.90 13.17 18.10
CA SER A 132 2.44 12.39 19.23
C SER A 132 2.49 10.89 18.94
N GLY A 133 3.23 10.14 19.73
CA GLY A 133 3.21 8.67 19.63
C GLY A 133 1.87 8.07 20.09
N TYR A 134 1.06 8.80 20.83
CA TYR A 134 -0.32 8.41 21.15
C TYR A 134 -1.22 8.55 19.93
N THR A 135 -1.14 9.67 19.20
CA THR A 135 -1.81 9.82 17.89
C THR A 135 -1.45 8.70 16.94
N LEU A 136 -0.16 8.40 16.82
CA LEU A 136 0.32 7.29 15.99
C LEU A 136 -0.27 5.94 16.42
N ARG A 137 -0.38 5.67 17.72
CA ARG A 137 -0.99 4.46 18.26
C ARG A 137 -2.48 4.35 17.90
N GLU A 138 -3.23 5.46 18.03
CA GLU A 138 -4.64 5.50 17.66
C GLU A 138 -4.85 5.22 16.17
N VAL A 139 -4.03 5.83 15.30
CA VAL A 139 -4.07 5.57 13.85
C VAL A 139 -3.77 4.10 13.54
N ILE A 140 -2.73 3.52 14.15
CA ILE A 140 -2.38 2.10 14.00
C ILE A 140 -3.54 1.20 14.41
N ASN A 141 -4.20 1.48 15.54
CA ASN A 141 -5.33 0.69 16.03
C ASN A 141 -6.50 0.73 15.04
N LEU A 142 -6.88 1.91 14.55
CA LEU A 142 -7.95 2.06 13.57
C LEU A 142 -7.63 1.38 12.23
N VAL A 143 -6.40 1.51 11.74
CA VAL A 143 -5.96 0.84 10.51
C VAL A 143 -5.98 -0.67 10.68
N ASN A 144 -5.58 -1.19 11.83
CA ASN A 144 -5.60 -2.63 12.09
C ASN A 144 -7.02 -3.23 12.19
N GLU A 145 -8.04 -2.40 12.44
CA GLU A 145 -9.44 -2.82 12.37
C GLU A 145 -9.92 -2.99 10.92
N LEU A 146 -9.24 -2.33 9.97
CA LEU A 146 -9.49 -2.46 8.54
C LEU A 146 -8.88 -3.79 8.05
N ARG A 147 -9.69 -4.84 7.98
CA ARG A 147 -9.24 -6.15 7.51
C ARG A 147 -9.53 -6.31 6.02
N PHE A 148 -8.48 -6.55 5.25
CA PHE A 148 -8.55 -6.73 3.79
C PHE A 148 -8.32 -8.20 3.44
N ARG A 149 -9.25 -9.08 3.84
CA ARG A 149 -9.11 -10.53 3.64
C ARG A 149 -9.53 -11.00 2.26
N THR A 150 -10.43 -10.28 1.62
CA THR A 150 -10.97 -10.65 0.32
C THR A 150 -10.57 -9.67 -0.77
N HIS A 151 -10.53 -10.13 -2.03
CA HIS A 151 -10.34 -9.25 -3.18
C HIS A 151 -11.39 -8.14 -3.26
N ALA A 152 -12.61 -8.40 -2.82
CA ALA A 152 -13.69 -7.41 -2.80
C ALA A 152 -13.40 -6.30 -1.80
N GLU A 153 -12.95 -6.63 -0.59
CA GLU A 153 -12.57 -5.66 0.45
C GLU A 153 -11.35 -4.83 0.03
N LYS A 154 -10.34 -5.45 -0.57
CA LYS A 154 -9.17 -4.76 -1.13
C LYS A 154 -9.58 -3.76 -2.21
N HIS A 155 -10.50 -4.15 -3.08
CA HIS A 155 -11.03 -3.29 -4.13
C HIS A 155 -11.86 -2.14 -3.57
N GLU A 156 -12.72 -2.40 -2.59
CA GLU A 156 -13.51 -1.37 -1.89
C GLU A 156 -12.60 -0.34 -1.20
N MET A 157 -11.56 -0.79 -0.51
CA MET A 157 -10.57 0.07 0.13
C MET A 157 -9.85 0.95 -0.91
N SER A 158 -9.41 0.38 -2.02
CA SER A 158 -8.76 1.13 -3.10
C SER A 158 -9.68 2.23 -3.65
N HIS A 159 -10.98 1.95 -3.84
CA HIS A 159 -11.94 2.93 -4.27
C HIS A 159 -12.15 4.06 -3.26
N LEU A 160 -12.33 3.73 -1.99
CA LEU A 160 -12.51 4.73 -0.94
C LEU A 160 -11.27 5.62 -0.77
N TYR A 161 -10.10 5.04 -0.92
CA TYR A 161 -8.85 5.76 -0.88
C TYR A 161 -8.69 6.69 -2.09
N GLU A 162 -9.08 6.23 -3.29
CA GLU A 162 -9.13 7.05 -4.48
C GLU A 162 -10.17 8.19 -4.37
N ASP A 163 -11.34 7.92 -3.80
CA ASP A 163 -12.35 8.95 -3.54
C ASP A 163 -11.87 9.99 -2.53
N LYS A 164 -11.11 9.57 -1.52
CA LYS A 164 -10.47 10.48 -0.58
C LYS A 164 -9.48 11.42 -1.30
N ILE A 165 -8.63 10.88 -2.16
CA ILE A 165 -7.68 11.67 -2.96
C ILE A 165 -8.41 12.62 -3.92
N LYS A 166 -9.48 12.15 -4.55
CA LYS A 166 -10.32 12.94 -5.46
C LYS A 166 -10.99 14.12 -4.76
N ASN A 167 -11.51 13.90 -3.56
CA ASN A 167 -12.21 14.93 -2.79
C ASN A 167 -11.26 16.01 -2.26
N MET A 168 -9.98 15.72 -2.08
CA MET A 168 -8.94 16.72 -1.82
C MET A 168 -8.78 17.74 -2.96
N GLY A 169 -9.09 17.37 -4.19
CA GLY A 169 -9.05 18.27 -5.33
C GLY A 169 -9.99 19.46 -5.20
N ASN A 170 -11.00 19.36 -4.36
CA ASN A 170 -11.94 20.44 -4.06
C ASN A 170 -11.42 21.39 -2.97
N ALA A 171 -10.42 21.00 -2.19
CA ALA A 171 -9.86 21.78 -1.07
C ALA A 171 -8.59 22.58 -1.44
N GLY A 172 -8.06 22.45 -2.65
CA GLY A 172 -6.87 23.19 -3.09
C GLY A 172 -6.36 22.79 -4.48
N ARG A 173 -5.54 23.67 -5.07
CA ARG A 173 -5.05 23.62 -6.47
C ARG A 173 -4.37 22.30 -6.93
N ASN A 174 -4.17 21.29 -6.08
CA ASN A 174 -3.31 20.14 -6.37
C ASN A 174 -3.95 18.75 -6.24
N GLY A 175 -5.15 18.61 -5.71
CA GLY A 175 -5.71 17.27 -5.39
C GLY A 175 -6.29 16.54 -6.60
N GLY A 176 -6.99 17.25 -7.50
CA GLY A 176 -7.60 16.65 -8.71
C GLY A 176 -6.63 16.21 -9.79
N GLU A 177 -5.35 16.58 -9.66
CA GLU A 177 -4.31 16.31 -10.66
C GLU A 177 -3.92 14.82 -10.76
N TYR A 178 -4.35 13.99 -9.79
CA TYR A 178 -3.91 12.57 -9.71
C TYR A 178 -4.98 11.57 -10.08
N TYR A 179 -6.19 12.04 -10.40
CA TYR A 179 -7.32 11.14 -10.55
C TYR A 179 -7.97 11.22 -11.94
N THR A 180 -7.89 10.13 -12.67
CA THR A 180 -8.71 9.91 -13.87
C THR A 180 -9.87 8.99 -13.50
N PRO A 181 -11.14 9.36 -13.83
CA PRO A 181 -12.30 8.55 -13.44
C PRO A 181 -12.21 7.11 -13.93
N ARG A 182 -12.37 6.15 -13.05
CA ARG A 182 -12.29 4.71 -13.37
C ARG A 182 -13.19 4.25 -14.53
N PRO A 183 -14.44 4.73 -14.67
CA PRO A 183 -15.26 4.38 -15.85
C PRO A 183 -14.61 4.77 -17.17
N LEU A 184 -13.94 5.93 -17.23
CA LEU A 184 -13.21 6.38 -18.42
C LEU A 184 -12.01 5.47 -18.70
N ILE A 185 -11.21 5.18 -17.67
CA ILE A 185 -10.06 4.27 -17.78
C ILE A 185 -10.52 2.90 -18.31
N ARG A 186 -11.56 2.31 -17.71
CA ARG A 186 -12.12 1.02 -18.12
C ARG A 186 -12.57 1.03 -19.58
N THR A 187 -13.19 2.11 -20.02
CA THR A 187 -13.62 2.27 -21.40
C THR A 187 -12.43 2.28 -22.34
N ILE A 188 -11.41 3.06 -22.03
CA ILE A 188 -10.18 3.15 -22.83
C ILE A 188 -9.47 1.79 -22.88
N VAL A 189 -9.29 1.12 -21.75
CA VAL A 189 -8.65 -0.21 -21.68
C VAL A 189 -9.43 -1.24 -22.51
N LYS A 190 -10.77 -1.23 -22.45
CA LYS A 190 -11.61 -2.12 -23.28
C LYS A 190 -11.49 -1.84 -24.77
N VAL A 191 -11.40 -0.57 -25.17
CA VAL A 191 -11.25 -0.19 -26.58
C VAL A 191 -9.86 -0.58 -27.11
N VAL A 192 -8.80 -0.34 -26.31
CA VAL A 192 -7.44 -0.72 -26.67
C VAL A 192 -7.25 -2.24 -26.68
N ALA A 193 -7.98 -2.95 -25.81
CA ALA A 193 -8.00 -4.42 -25.69
C ALA A 193 -6.59 -5.04 -25.66
N PRO A 194 -5.74 -4.67 -24.67
CA PRO A 194 -4.37 -5.17 -24.59
C PRO A 194 -4.36 -6.70 -24.44
N LYS A 195 -3.31 -7.34 -24.96
CA LYS A 195 -3.12 -8.79 -24.90
C LYS A 195 -1.92 -9.13 -24.01
N ILE A 196 -1.92 -10.34 -23.45
CA ILE A 196 -0.75 -10.86 -22.74
C ILE A 196 0.44 -10.88 -23.70
N GLY A 197 1.56 -10.31 -23.27
CA GLY A 197 2.75 -10.07 -24.10
C GLY A 197 2.86 -8.65 -24.65
N ASN A 198 1.81 -7.82 -24.55
CA ASN A 198 1.93 -6.39 -24.81
C ASN A 198 2.55 -5.69 -23.59
N SER A 199 3.21 -4.56 -23.83
CA SER A 199 3.66 -3.64 -22.79
C SER A 199 2.69 -2.47 -22.69
N LEU A 200 2.30 -2.13 -21.44
CA LEU A 200 1.48 -0.97 -21.10
C LEU A 200 2.39 0.06 -20.42
N TYR A 201 2.46 1.26 -20.99
CA TYR A 201 3.24 2.35 -20.44
C TYR A 201 2.37 3.54 -20.08
N ASP A 202 2.48 4.01 -18.83
CA ASP A 202 1.85 5.23 -18.36
C ASP A 202 2.91 6.24 -17.90
N GLY A 203 3.17 7.25 -18.72
CA GLY A 203 4.20 8.26 -18.50
C GLY A 203 3.85 9.37 -17.52
N ALA A 204 2.59 9.40 -17.04
CA ALA A 204 2.07 10.33 -16.04
C ALA A 204 1.10 9.58 -15.11
N GLY A 205 1.61 8.52 -14.49
CA GLY A 205 0.84 7.45 -13.87
C GLY A 205 -0.11 7.86 -12.75
N GLY A 206 0.16 8.97 -12.06
CA GLY A 206 -0.65 9.38 -10.92
C GLY A 206 -0.79 8.23 -9.91
N SER A 207 -2.02 7.82 -9.65
CA SER A 207 -2.33 6.64 -8.84
C SER A 207 -2.16 5.30 -9.59
N MET A 208 -1.59 5.29 -10.78
CA MET A 208 -1.41 4.12 -11.66
C MET A 208 -2.72 3.45 -12.09
N GLY A 209 -3.79 4.22 -12.18
CA GLY A 209 -5.12 3.72 -12.49
C GLY A 209 -5.22 2.96 -13.81
N PHE A 210 -4.54 3.42 -14.88
CA PHE A 210 -4.50 2.72 -16.17
C PHE A 210 -3.78 1.38 -16.08
N LEU A 211 -2.68 1.31 -15.34
CA LEU A 211 -1.92 0.07 -15.17
C LEU A 211 -2.71 -0.95 -14.35
N CYS A 212 -3.37 -0.52 -13.28
CA CYS A 212 -4.23 -1.37 -12.46
C CYS A 212 -5.41 -1.95 -13.27
N GLU A 213 -6.13 -1.11 -14.03
CA GLU A 213 -7.24 -1.58 -14.86
C GLU A 213 -6.75 -2.46 -16.03
N GLY A 214 -5.56 -2.15 -16.59
CA GLY A 214 -4.90 -2.99 -17.57
C GLY A 214 -4.57 -4.38 -17.02
N PHE A 215 -4.07 -4.45 -15.77
CA PHE A 215 -3.82 -5.71 -15.08
C PHE A 215 -5.10 -6.52 -14.90
N GLN A 216 -6.18 -5.91 -14.41
CA GLN A 216 -7.47 -6.56 -14.22
C GLN A 216 -8.04 -7.06 -15.56
N TYR A 217 -7.91 -6.26 -16.62
CA TYR A 217 -8.34 -6.64 -17.95
C TYR A 217 -7.58 -7.87 -18.49
N LEU A 218 -6.25 -7.86 -18.40
CA LEU A 218 -5.40 -8.97 -18.83
C LEU A 218 -5.68 -10.25 -18.04
N LYS A 219 -5.86 -10.11 -16.71
CA LYS A 219 -6.21 -11.22 -15.83
C LYS A 219 -7.54 -11.86 -16.23
N SER A 220 -8.52 -11.06 -16.66
CA SER A 220 -9.84 -11.53 -17.10
C SER A 220 -9.88 -11.95 -18.58
N SER A 221 -8.89 -11.64 -19.38
CA SER A 221 -8.88 -11.83 -20.83
C SER A 221 -8.98 -13.30 -21.29
N LYS A 222 -8.57 -14.24 -20.43
CA LYS A 222 -8.71 -15.69 -20.64
C LYS A 222 -9.93 -16.28 -19.91
N GLY A 223 -10.86 -15.46 -19.45
CA GLY A 223 -12.11 -15.82 -18.79
C GLY A 223 -11.95 -16.11 -17.31
N LYS A 224 -10.98 -16.95 -16.91
CA LYS A 224 -10.72 -17.29 -15.50
C LYS A 224 -9.23 -17.22 -15.20
N PRO A 225 -8.83 -16.74 -14.01
CA PRO A 225 -7.43 -16.66 -13.61
C PRO A 225 -6.68 -18.00 -13.69
N GLU A 226 -7.36 -19.11 -13.42
CA GLU A 226 -6.80 -20.46 -13.50
C GLU A 226 -6.41 -20.91 -14.91
N ASN A 227 -6.86 -20.20 -15.95
CA ASN A 227 -6.47 -20.45 -17.34
C ASN A 227 -5.15 -19.77 -17.74
N LEU A 228 -4.54 -18.99 -16.86
CA LEU A 228 -3.23 -18.39 -17.07
C LEU A 228 -2.13 -19.44 -16.90
N THR A 229 -1.24 -19.52 -17.89
CA THR A 229 -0.04 -20.36 -17.78
C THR A 229 1.01 -19.67 -16.89
N THR A 230 1.97 -20.44 -16.37
CA THR A 230 3.13 -19.87 -15.62
C THR A 230 3.85 -18.80 -16.44
N LYS A 231 3.99 -18.99 -17.75
CA LYS A 231 4.60 -18.00 -18.65
C LYS A 231 3.76 -16.72 -18.76
N ASP A 232 2.43 -16.84 -18.83
CA ASP A 232 1.54 -15.67 -18.84
C ASP A 232 1.69 -14.85 -17.54
N ILE A 233 1.72 -15.54 -16.42
CA ILE A 233 1.91 -14.90 -15.10
C ILE A 233 3.26 -14.17 -15.03
N GLU A 234 4.33 -14.81 -15.49
CA GLU A 234 5.66 -14.20 -15.52
C GLU A 234 5.71 -12.95 -16.43
N LEU A 235 5.09 -13.01 -17.62
CA LEU A 235 4.99 -11.86 -18.52
C LEU A 235 4.22 -10.70 -17.87
N ILE A 236 3.07 -11.00 -17.26
CA ILE A 236 2.24 -10.00 -16.58
C ILE A 236 3.01 -9.35 -15.43
N GLN A 237 3.71 -10.12 -14.62
CA GLN A 237 4.41 -9.62 -13.44
C GLN A 237 5.69 -8.84 -13.76
N LYS A 238 6.45 -9.24 -14.79
CA LYS A 238 7.80 -8.72 -15.00
C LYS A 238 7.97 -7.86 -16.24
N ARG A 239 7.07 -7.95 -17.23
CA ARG A 239 7.32 -7.38 -18.56
C ARG A 239 6.11 -6.65 -19.18
N THR A 240 5.10 -6.36 -18.40
CA THR A 240 3.87 -5.77 -18.94
C THR A 240 3.68 -4.31 -18.53
N PHE A 241 3.94 -3.96 -17.27
CA PHE A 241 3.55 -2.67 -16.73
C PHE A 241 4.75 -1.78 -16.48
N TYR A 242 4.71 -0.60 -17.09
CA TYR A 242 5.75 0.43 -16.96
C TYR A 242 5.06 1.75 -16.65
N GLY A 243 5.42 2.37 -15.53
CA GLY A 243 4.87 3.63 -15.10
C GLY A 243 5.95 4.64 -14.77
N LYS A 244 5.64 5.93 -14.94
CA LYS A 244 6.46 7.04 -14.48
C LYS A 244 5.59 8.05 -13.80
N GLU A 245 5.99 8.47 -12.61
CA GLU A 245 5.35 9.55 -11.87
C GLU A 245 6.43 10.45 -11.25
N LYS A 246 6.23 11.77 -11.35
CA LYS A 246 7.20 12.76 -10.86
C LYS A 246 6.91 13.16 -9.42
N LYS A 247 5.64 13.13 -9.00
CA LYS A 247 5.22 13.60 -7.69
C LYS A 247 5.29 12.46 -6.68
N GLY A 248 6.10 12.64 -5.63
CA GLY A 248 6.41 11.61 -4.65
C GLY A 248 5.17 10.93 -4.05
N LEU A 249 4.16 11.70 -3.59
CA LEU A 249 2.95 11.10 -3.01
C LEU A 249 2.14 10.30 -4.03
N ALA A 250 1.94 10.81 -5.25
CA ALA A 250 1.23 10.10 -6.30
C ALA A 250 1.96 8.81 -6.68
N TYR A 251 3.29 8.84 -6.76
CA TYR A 251 4.13 7.67 -6.99
C TYR A 251 3.94 6.60 -5.92
N ILE A 252 3.96 7.01 -4.63
CA ILE A 252 3.74 6.10 -3.50
C ILE A 252 2.37 5.42 -3.61
N ILE A 253 1.32 6.21 -3.84
CA ILE A 253 -0.04 5.70 -4.03
C ILE A 253 -0.11 4.76 -5.22
N GLY A 254 0.53 5.12 -6.32
CA GLY A 254 0.60 4.30 -7.53
C GLY A 254 1.27 2.95 -7.29
N ILE A 255 2.42 2.93 -6.60
CA ILE A 255 3.09 1.67 -6.25
C ILE A 255 2.21 0.84 -5.32
N MET A 256 1.59 1.45 -4.30
CA MET A 256 0.68 0.74 -3.40
C MET A 256 -0.45 0.09 -4.19
N ASN A 257 -1.10 0.82 -5.11
CA ASN A 257 -2.17 0.29 -5.94
C ASN A 257 -1.70 -0.86 -6.85
N MET A 258 -0.45 -0.87 -7.28
CA MET A 258 0.11 -1.94 -8.11
C MET A 258 0.53 -3.17 -7.30
N ILE A 259 0.80 -3.01 -6.00
CA ILE A 259 1.12 -4.11 -5.09
C ILE A 259 -0.16 -4.79 -4.59
N PHE A 260 -1.23 -4.01 -4.35
CA PHE A 260 -2.56 -4.50 -3.94
C PHE A 260 -3.29 -5.20 -5.09
#